data_ee14d3b08a43c1624ad2953cf6a4718b
#
_entry.id   ee14d3b08a43c1624ad2953cf6a4718b
#
_cell.length_a   1.000
_cell.length_b   1.000
_cell.length_c   1.000
_cell.angle_alpha   90.00
_cell.angle_beta   90.00
_cell.angle_gamma   90.00
#
_symmetry.space_group_name_H-M   'P 1'
#
loop_
_entity.id
_entity.type
_entity.pdbx_description
1 polymer ?
#
loop_
_entity_poly.entity_id
_entity_poly.type
_entity_poly.pdbx_seq_one_letter_code
_entity_poly.pdbx_strand_id
1 'polypeptide(L)'
;MADYALLYWQVPFRGQFVRAVLAHAGKTWTEADDAAIATVMNGPIADMPVPFVGPPVLVDHRAGVAIAQMPAIVLYLGETLDLLPATPALRALTLKTVLDANDVIDELSLQGGRDMWSAQRWQAFIPRLTKWLSLWEDTGRRHGLRPDAGYLLGGDAPGIADVVTATLWTTLAERFQKIDAVLQEVAPLTAALSQRVSALPALTGLAAQARQDYGDAYCGGDIGKSMAKVLNA
;
A
#
# COMPACT_ATOMS: atom_id res chain seq x y z
N MET A 1 -13.14 0.82 -22.86
CA MET A 1 -12.58 1.96 -22.10
C MET A 1 -12.29 1.41 -20.72
N ALA A 2 -11.17 1.75 -20.09
CA ALA A 2 -10.87 1.32 -18.74
C ALA A 2 -11.86 1.93 -17.73
N ASP A 3 -12.09 1.26 -16.61
CA ASP A 3 -13.00 1.75 -15.56
C ASP A 3 -12.43 3.00 -14.87
N TYR A 4 -11.10 3.04 -14.71
CA TYR A 4 -10.38 4.09 -13.97
C TYR A 4 -9.15 4.58 -14.74
N ALA A 5 -8.65 5.77 -14.34
CA ALA A 5 -7.28 6.20 -14.64
C ALA A 5 -6.56 6.51 -13.32
N LEU A 6 -5.33 6.02 -13.20
CA LEU A 6 -4.45 6.26 -12.05
C LEU A 6 -3.29 7.15 -12.48
N LEU A 7 -3.12 8.29 -11.82
CA LEU A 7 -1.95 9.14 -11.93
C LEU A 7 -1.03 8.77 -10.77
N TYR A 8 0.03 8.02 -11.05
CA TYR A 8 1.07 7.68 -10.08
C TYR A 8 2.39 7.36 -10.76
N TRP A 9 3.49 7.63 -10.06
CA TRP A 9 4.85 7.38 -10.53
C TRP A 9 5.08 5.91 -10.88
N GLN A 10 6.06 5.65 -11.75
CA GLN A 10 6.44 4.30 -12.19
C GLN A 10 7.25 3.57 -11.09
N VAL A 11 6.66 3.44 -9.92
CA VAL A 11 7.16 2.71 -8.74
C VAL A 11 5.98 2.10 -7.97
N PRO A 12 6.19 1.06 -7.15
CA PRO A 12 5.12 0.52 -6.30
C PRO A 12 4.58 1.55 -5.32
N PHE A 13 5.29 1.79 -4.27
CA PHE A 13 5.02 2.73 -3.17
C PHE A 13 3.51 2.96 -2.90
N ARG A 14 3.04 4.22 -2.76
CA ARG A 14 1.61 4.51 -2.49
C ARG A 14 0.66 4.06 -3.61
N GLY A 15 1.10 4.07 -4.86
CA GLY A 15 0.29 3.62 -6.00
C GLY A 15 -0.03 2.14 -5.94
N GLN A 16 0.85 1.31 -5.35
CA GLN A 16 0.63 -0.13 -5.28
C GLN A 16 -0.63 -0.51 -4.49
N PHE A 17 -1.00 0.27 -3.49
CA PHE A 17 -2.23 0.04 -2.73
C PHE A 17 -3.48 0.24 -3.59
N VAL A 18 -3.49 1.29 -4.42
CA VAL A 18 -4.58 1.55 -5.36
C VAL A 18 -4.66 0.45 -6.41
N ARG A 19 -3.52 0.08 -7.02
CA ARG A 19 -3.42 -1.01 -8.00
C ARG A 19 -3.92 -2.34 -7.42
N ALA A 20 -3.53 -2.64 -6.16
CA ALA A 20 -3.93 -3.88 -5.48
C ALA A 20 -5.44 -3.96 -5.23
N VAL A 21 -6.06 -2.86 -4.81
CA VAL A 21 -7.52 -2.81 -4.61
C VAL A 21 -8.26 -2.95 -5.95
N LEU A 22 -7.82 -2.26 -7.00
CA LEU A 22 -8.41 -2.37 -8.34
C LEU A 22 -8.27 -3.79 -8.90
N ALA A 23 -7.07 -4.38 -8.81
CA ALA A 23 -6.81 -5.75 -9.25
C ALA A 23 -7.66 -6.76 -8.48
N HIS A 24 -7.71 -6.65 -7.14
CA HIS A 24 -8.52 -7.52 -6.29
C HIS A 24 -10.00 -7.47 -6.67
N ALA A 25 -10.52 -6.28 -7.01
CA ALA A 25 -11.90 -6.08 -7.45
C ALA A 25 -12.13 -6.42 -8.94
N GLY A 26 -11.13 -6.89 -9.67
CA GLY A 26 -11.23 -7.21 -11.10
C GLY A 26 -11.49 -5.99 -11.98
N LYS A 27 -11.04 -4.80 -11.57
CA LYS A 27 -11.23 -3.57 -12.31
C LYS A 27 -10.08 -3.28 -13.26
N THR A 28 -10.38 -2.56 -14.33
CA THR A 28 -9.42 -2.13 -15.33
C THR A 28 -9.04 -0.67 -15.13
N TRP A 29 -7.75 -0.35 -15.35
CA TRP A 29 -7.27 1.04 -15.27
C TRP A 29 -6.20 1.31 -16.30
N THR A 30 -6.02 2.60 -16.59
CA THR A 30 -4.87 3.12 -17.35
C THR A 30 -3.99 3.92 -16.40
N GLU A 31 -2.70 4.04 -16.72
CA GLU A 31 -1.77 4.88 -15.97
C GLU A 31 -1.14 5.93 -16.88
N ALA A 32 -0.97 7.14 -16.34
CA ALA A 32 -0.21 8.19 -16.99
C ALA A 32 1.29 7.95 -16.78
N ASP A 33 2.10 8.38 -17.74
CA ASP A 33 3.55 8.41 -17.56
C ASP A 33 4.01 9.56 -16.64
N ASP A 34 5.25 9.50 -16.18
CA ASP A 34 5.82 10.47 -15.24
C ASP A 34 5.81 11.91 -15.82
N ALA A 35 5.97 12.07 -17.14
CA ALA A 35 5.97 13.39 -17.78
C ALA A 35 4.56 14.00 -17.79
N ALA A 36 3.54 13.21 -18.07
CA ALA A 36 2.14 13.64 -18.00
C ALA A 36 1.75 14.01 -16.56
N ILE A 37 2.16 13.20 -15.56
CA ILE A 37 1.91 13.49 -14.14
C ILE A 37 2.59 14.81 -13.74
N ALA A 38 3.86 14.99 -14.10
CA ALA A 38 4.60 16.22 -13.81
C ALA A 38 3.95 17.45 -14.46
N THR A 39 3.43 17.30 -15.67
CA THR A 39 2.71 18.38 -16.38
C THR A 39 1.47 18.80 -15.62
N VAL A 40 0.65 17.85 -15.17
CA VAL A 40 -0.55 18.16 -14.37
C VAL A 40 -0.19 18.81 -13.04
N MET A 41 0.82 18.27 -12.33
CA MET A 41 1.25 18.80 -11.02
C MET A 41 1.79 20.23 -11.08
N ASN A 42 2.47 20.58 -12.16
CA ASN A 42 3.08 21.92 -12.33
C ASN A 42 2.18 22.90 -13.09
N GLY A 43 1.02 22.43 -13.56
CA GLY A 43 0.03 23.25 -14.25
C GLY A 43 -0.86 24.05 -13.30
N PRO A 44 -1.79 24.86 -13.85
CA PRO A 44 -2.77 25.59 -13.05
C PRO A 44 -3.65 24.63 -12.24
N ILE A 45 -3.97 24.99 -10.99
CA ILE A 45 -4.85 24.18 -10.13
C ILE A 45 -6.24 23.96 -10.76
N ALA A 46 -6.72 24.94 -11.53
CA ALA A 46 -8.01 24.86 -12.21
C ALA A 46 -8.07 23.75 -13.28
N ASP A 47 -6.91 23.32 -13.81
CA ASP A 47 -6.82 22.28 -14.85
C ASP A 47 -6.58 20.87 -14.22
N MET A 48 -6.40 20.79 -12.90
CA MET A 48 -6.24 19.51 -12.22
C MET A 48 -7.59 18.75 -12.16
N PRO A 49 -7.59 17.41 -12.30
CA PRO A 49 -8.82 16.61 -12.14
C PRO A 49 -9.43 16.73 -10.74
N VAL A 50 -8.60 17.01 -9.75
CA VAL A 50 -8.92 17.39 -8.36
C VAL A 50 -7.70 18.17 -7.85
N PRO A 51 -7.83 19.17 -6.99
CA PRO A 51 -6.66 19.85 -6.38
C PRO A 51 -5.80 18.86 -5.60
N PHE A 52 -4.50 18.75 -5.94
CA PHE A 52 -3.54 17.88 -5.24
C PHE A 52 -2.12 18.44 -5.29
N VAL A 53 -1.30 18.06 -4.31
CA VAL A 53 0.13 18.44 -4.25
C VAL A 53 1.01 17.33 -4.83
N GLY A 54 0.62 16.07 -4.66
CA GLY A 54 1.35 14.91 -5.14
C GLY A 54 0.44 13.69 -5.31
N PRO A 55 0.77 12.80 -6.26
CA PRO A 55 -0.02 11.61 -6.51
C PRO A 55 0.08 10.59 -5.34
N PRO A 56 -0.86 9.63 -5.24
CA PRO A 56 -1.78 9.19 -6.28
C PRO A 56 -3.03 10.06 -6.44
N VAL A 57 -3.52 10.09 -7.70
CA VAL A 57 -4.87 10.57 -8.04
C VAL A 57 -5.57 9.47 -8.84
N LEU A 58 -6.80 9.15 -8.46
CA LEU A 58 -7.66 8.22 -9.17
C LEU A 58 -8.78 9.01 -9.85
N VAL A 59 -9.03 8.73 -11.13
CA VAL A 59 -10.21 9.21 -11.84
C VAL A 59 -11.14 8.01 -12.07
N ASP A 60 -12.35 8.10 -11.55
CA ASP A 60 -13.43 7.14 -11.83
C ASP A 60 -14.24 7.64 -13.03
N HIS A 61 -14.07 6.96 -14.19
CA HIS A 61 -14.74 7.36 -15.43
C HIS A 61 -16.25 7.15 -15.40
N ARG A 62 -16.73 6.20 -14.61
CA ARG A 62 -18.16 5.91 -14.50
C ARG A 62 -18.88 6.93 -13.61
N ALA A 63 -18.26 7.28 -12.49
CA ALA A 63 -18.85 8.26 -11.56
C ALA A 63 -18.57 9.71 -11.98
N GLY A 64 -17.57 9.95 -12.86
CA GLY A 64 -17.16 11.29 -13.27
C GLY A 64 -16.50 12.07 -12.14
N VAL A 65 -15.79 11.39 -11.23
CA VAL A 65 -15.10 12.01 -10.08
C VAL A 65 -13.62 11.70 -10.08
N ALA A 66 -12.84 12.59 -9.46
CA ALA A 66 -11.43 12.35 -9.19
C ALA A 66 -11.15 12.48 -7.69
N ILE A 67 -10.30 11.61 -7.16
CA ILE A 67 -9.92 11.56 -5.74
C ILE A 67 -8.40 11.53 -5.65
N ALA A 68 -7.83 12.34 -4.77
CA ALA A 68 -6.42 12.34 -4.44
C ALA A 68 -6.18 11.76 -3.04
N GLN A 69 -4.94 11.40 -2.74
CA GLN A 69 -4.47 10.76 -1.51
C GLN A 69 -4.83 9.27 -1.39
N MET A 70 -3.80 8.45 -1.22
CA MET A 70 -3.93 6.99 -1.16
C MET A 70 -5.01 6.52 -0.16
N PRO A 71 -5.08 7.01 1.09
CA PRO A 71 -6.12 6.57 2.02
C PRO A 71 -7.54 6.91 1.56
N ALA A 72 -7.75 8.10 0.99
CA ALA A 72 -9.06 8.52 0.49
C ALA A 72 -9.49 7.68 -0.73
N ILE A 73 -8.56 7.42 -1.65
CA ILE A 73 -8.79 6.58 -2.83
C ILE A 73 -9.17 5.16 -2.42
N VAL A 74 -8.38 4.55 -1.51
CA VAL A 74 -8.61 3.18 -1.06
C VAL A 74 -9.96 3.05 -0.34
N LEU A 75 -10.34 4.04 0.47
CA LEU A 75 -11.63 4.06 1.14
C LEU A 75 -12.79 4.21 0.14
N TYR A 76 -12.67 5.13 -0.83
CA TYR A 76 -13.65 5.31 -1.90
C TYR A 76 -13.87 4.02 -2.70
N LEU A 77 -12.77 3.36 -3.10
CA LEU A 77 -12.85 2.07 -3.78
C LEU A 77 -13.48 1.00 -2.89
N GLY A 78 -13.15 1.00 -1.60
CA GLY A 78 -13.74 0.09 -0.62
C GLY A 78 -15.25 0.22 -0.53
N GLU A 79 -15.79 1.43 -0.57
CA GLU A 79 -17.24 1.70 -0.55
C GLU A 79 -17.90 1.35 -1.89
N THR A 80 -17.33 1.81 -2.99
CA THR A 80 -17.95 1.66 -4.32
C THR A 80 -17.87 0.25 -4.88
N LEU A 81 -16.94 -0.57 -4.38
CA LEU A 81 -16.70 -1.95 -4.81
C LEU A 81 -17.13 -3.00 -3.78
N ASP A 82 -17.86 -2.59 -2.72
CA ASP A 82 -18.37 -3.45 -1.64
C ASP A 82 -17.27 -4.27 -0.93
N LEU A 83 -16.12 -3.62 -0.69
CA LEU A 83 -14.96 -4.23 -0.01
C LEU A 83 -14.80 -3.76 1.45
N LEU A 84 -15.76 -2.98 1.97
CA LEU A 84 -15.79 -2.55 3.36
C LEU A 84 -16.72 -3.45 4.19
N PRO A 85 -16.36 -3.68 5.47
CA PRO A 85 -17.25 -4.42 6.37
C PRO A 85 -18.55 -3.67 6.64
N ALA A 86 -19.60 -4.40 7.02
CA ALA A 86 -20.93 -3.84 7.19
C ALA A 86 -21.06 -2.87 8.37
N THR A 87 -20.32 -3.11 9.48
CA THR A 87 -20.51 -2.32 10.71
C THR A 87 -19.66 -1.05 10.72
N PRO A 88 -20.18 0.07 11.26
CA PRO A 88 -19.41 1.31 11.38
C PRO A 88 -18.09 1.15 12.15
N ALA A 89 -18.07 0.33 13.20
CA ALA A 89 -16.86 0.07 13.98
C ALA A 89 -15.77 -0.61 13.15
N LEU A 90 -16.11 -1.64 12.38
CA LEU A 90 -15.14 -2.31 11.50
C LEU A 90 -14.72 -1.42 10.33
N ARG A 91 -15.60 -0.55 9.80
CA ARG A 91 -15.22 0.47 8.81
C ARG A 91 -14.19 1.45 9.37
N ALA A 92 -14.37 1.90 10.61
CA ALA A 92 -13.40 2.76 11.29
C ALA A 92 -12.04 2.05 11.51
N LEU A 93 -12.04 0.76 11.88
CA LEU A 93 -10.82 -0.04 12.01
C LEU A 93 -10.16 -0.28 10.64
N THR A 94 -10.94 -0.46 9.57
CA THR A 94 -10.41 -0.52 8.20
C THR A 94 -9.71 0.78 7.83
N LEU A 95 -10.36 1.93 8.05
CA LEU A 95 -9.74 3.24 7.81
C LEU A 95 -8.46 3.42 8.64
N LYS A 96 -8.49 3.02 9.92
CA LYS A 96 -7.30 3.04 10.79
C LYS A 96 -6.16 2.21 10.16
N THR A 97 -6.43 1.01 9.67
CA THR A 97 -5.41 0.16 9.01
C THR A 97 -4.81 0.82 7.77
N VAL A 98 -5.64 1.47 6.96
CA VAL A 98 -5.18 2.22 5.77
C VAL A 98 -4.30 3.41 6.16
N LEU A 99 -4.67 4.15 7.20
CA LEU A 99 -3.88 5.28 7.71
C LEU A 99 -2.57 4.81 8.34
N ASP A 100 -2.60 3.75 9.14
CA ASP A 100 -1.39 3.15 9.71
C ASP A 100 -0.42 2.70 8.59
N ALA A 101 -0.93 2.09 7.52
CA ALA A 101 -0.11 1.71 6.37
C ALA A 101 0.53 2.94 5.69
N ASN A 102 -0.21 4.03 5.55
CA ASN A 102 0.33 5.29 5.03
C ASN A 102 1.42 5.86 5.96
N ASP A 103 1.24 5.79 7.27
CA ASP A 103 2.21 6.27 8.24
C ASP A 103 3.49 5.42 8.22
N VAL A 104 3.37 4.09 8.15
CA VAL A 104 4.53 3.19 8.02
C VAL A 104 5.37 3.53 6.78
N ILE A 105 4.74 3.73 5.62
CA ILE A 105 5.50 4.08 4.41
C ILE A 105 6.07 5.49 4.45
N ASP A 106 5.45 6.42 5.17
CA ASP A 106 6.01 7.76 5.38
C ASP A 106 7.25 7.73 6.29
N GLU A 107 7.18 6.99 7.40
CA GLU A 107 8.33 6.77 8.28
C GLU A 107 9.48 6.06 7.56
N LEU A 108 9.20 5.03 6.75
CA LEU A 108 10.21 4.32 5.96
C LEU A 108 10.85 5.18 4.87
N SER A 109 10.08 6.07 4.26
CA SER A 109 10.61 7.02 3.28
C SER A 109 11.25 8.25 3.92
N LEU A 110 11.39 8.30 5.24
CA LEU A 110 11.96 9.41 5.99
C LEU A 110 11.33 10.75 5.56
N GLN A 111 10.00 10.80 5.69
CA GLN A 111 9.19 11.97 5.34
C GLN A 111 9.37 12.42 3.88
N GLY A 112 9.29 11.45 2.97
CA GLY A 112 9.39 11.72 1.53
C GLY A 112 10.81 11.99 1.05
N GLY A 113 11.81 11.36 1.67
CA GLY A 113 13.21 11.46 1.24
C GLY A 113 13.92 12.74 1.68
N ARG A 114 13.44 13.37 2.75
CA ARG A 114 14.15 14.52 3.36
C ARG A 114 15.44 14.13 4.05
N ASP A 115 15.60 12.84 4.30
CA ASP A 115 16.75 12.25 4.97
C ASP A 115 17.08 10.89 4.33
N MET A 116 18.26 10.32 4.65
CA MET A 116 18.71 9.06 4.08
C MET A 116 18.93 8.00 5.16
N TRP A 117 18.74 6.74 4.80
CA TRP A 117 19.03 5.63 5.69
C TRP A 117 20.53 5.45 5.93
N SER A 118 20.86 5.14 7.16
CA SER A 118 22.18 4.66 7.59
C SER A 118 22.00 3.43 8.48
N ALA A 119 23.06 2.65 8.68
CA ALA A 119 23.02 1.50 9.58
C ALA A 119 22.60 1.89 11.01
N GLN A 120 23.11 3.03 11.50
CA GLN A 120 22.72 3.54 12.84
C GLN A 120 21.25 3.92 12.91
N ARG A 121 20.72 4.59 11.87
CA ARG A 121 19.30 4.98 11.80
C ARG A 121 18.40 3.76 11.74
N TRP A 122 18.81 2.73 10.98
CA TRP A 122 18.08 1.47 10.94
C TRP A 122 18.01 0.81 12.33
N GLN A 123 19.15 0.71 13.03
CA GLN A 123 19.14 0.15 14.38
C GLN A 123 18.22 0.92 15.34
N ALA A 124 18.19 2.23 15.24
CA ALA A 124 17.29 3.07 16.04
C ALA A 124 15.81 2.93 15.63
N PHE A 125 15.51 2.53 14.39
CA PHE A 125 14.15 2.36 13.90
C PHE A 125 13.56 0.97 14.20
N ILE A 126 14.36 -0.06 14.40
CA ILE A 126 13.90 -1.43 14.68
C ILE A 126 12.83 -1.47 15.80
N PRO A 127 12.98 -0.81 16.96
CA PRO A 127 11.94 -0.82 17.99
C PRO A 127 10.61 -0.20 17.51
N ARG A 128 10.68 0.81 16.65
CA ARG A 128 9.49 1.44 16.05
C ARG A 128 8.79 0.50 15.06
N LEU A 129 9.54 -0.15 14.18
CA LEU A 129 9.03 -1.17 13.27
C LEU A 129 8.41 -2.34 14.02
N THR A 130 9.09 -2.84 15.07
CA THR A 130 8.57 -3.88 15.96
C THR A 130 7.23 -3.48 16.57
N LYS A 131 7.11 -2.21 17.00
CA LYS A 131 5.85 -1.68 17.52
C LYS A 131 4.74 -1.70 16.49
N TRP A 132 5.01 -1.25 15.26
CA TRP A 132 4.03 -1.30 14.16
C TRP A 132 3.57 -2.73 13.90
N LEU A 133 4.49 -3.67 13.73
CA LEU A 133 4.19 -5.08 13.49
C LEU A 133 3.37 -5.71 14.62
N SER A 134 3.74 -5.41 15.88
CA SER A 134 2.98 -5.90 17.06
C SER A 134 1.54 -5.38 17.07
N LEU A 135 1.28 -4.15 16.59
CA LEU A 135 -0.07 -3.61 16.49
C LEU A 135 -0.91 -4.35 15.45
N TRP A 136 -0.33 -4.70 14.29
CA TRP A 136 -0.99 -5.54 13.29
C TRP A 136 -1.29 -6.93 13.81
N GLU A 137 -0.30 -7.57 14.41
CA GLU A 137 -0.39 -8.91 14.99
C GLU A 137 -1.49 -9.00 16.05
N ASP A 138 -1.52 -8.04 16.99
CA ASP A 138 -2.54 -7.98 18.06
C ASP A 138 -3.94 -7.68 17.49
N THR A 139 -4.02 -6.80 16.46
CA THR A 139 -5.28 -6.55 15.76
C THR A 139 -5.84 -7.82 15.16
N GLY A 140 -5.03 -8.57 14.42
CA GLY A 140 -5.46 -9.85 13.85
C GLY A 140 -5.89 -10.87 14.91
N ARG A 141 -5.14 -11.03 15.99
CA ARG A 141 -5.50 -11.93 17.11
C ARG A 141 -6.85 -11.60 17.71
N ARG A 142 -7.12 -10.33 17.96
CA ARG A 142 -8.41 -9.88 18.54
C ARG A 142 -9.60 -10.20 17.63
N HIS A 143 -9.38 -10.32 16.33
CA HIS A 143 -10.42 -10.64 15.36
C HIS A 143 -10.38 -12.10 14.87
N GLY A 144 -9.64 -12.97 15.56
CA GLY A 144 -9.63 -14.40 15.29
C GLY A 144 -8.72 -14.83 14.14
N LEU A 145 -7.75 -14.00 13.73
CA LEU A 145 -6.76 -14.36 12.73
C LEU A 145 -5.90 -15.54 13.22
N ARG A 146 -5.70 -16.51 12.34
CA ARG A 146 -4.84 -17.69 12.54
C ARG A 146 -3.85 -17.84 11.39
N PRO A 147 -2.80 -18.65 11.53
CA PRO A 147 -1.79 -18.80 10.48
C PRO A 147 -2.39 -19.25 9.13
N ASP A 148 -3.38 -20.13 9.17
CA ASP A 148 -3.98 -20.78 8.00
C ASP A 148 -5.37 -20.24 7.63
N ALA A 149 -5.98 -19.36 8.47
CA ALA A 149 -7.36 -18.94 8.29
C ALA A 149 -7.67 -17.56 8.88
N GLY A 150 -8.81 -17.00 8.46
CA GLY A 150 -9.32 -15.71 8.92
C GLY A 150 -8.64 -14.52 8.26
N TYR A 151 -9.16 -13.34 8.56
CA TYR A 151 -8.75 -12.05 8.02
C TYR A 151 -8.47 -11.06 9.14
N LEU A 152 -7.78 -9.94 8.85
CA LEU A 152 -7.27 -9.01 9.84
C LEU A 152 -8.35 -8.50 10.82
N LEU A 153 -9.53 -8.20 10.28
CA LEU A 153 -10.68 -7.71 11.04
C LEU A 153 -11.83 -8.73 11.13
N GLY A 154 -11.52 -10.01 10.90
CA GLY A 154 -12.54 -11.06 10.79
C GLY A 154 -13.21 -11.07 9.41
N GLY A 155 -14.37 -11.75 9.33
CA GLY A 155 -15.11 -11.91 8.06
C GLY A 155 -14.73 -13.16 7.28
N ASP A 156 -15.48 -13.42 6.19
CA ASP A 156 -15.40 -14.64 5.41
C ASP A 156 -14.61 -14.48 4.10
N ALA A 157 -14.29 -13.24 3.72
CA ALA A 157 -13.55 -12.88 2.52
C ALA A 157 -12.60 -11.72 2.80
N PRO A 158 -11.50 -11.57 2.03
CA PRO A 158 -10.57 -10.46 2.20
C PRO A 158 -11.21 -9.14 1.77
N GLY A 159 -11.16 -8.16 2.68
CA GLY A 159 -11.58 -6.78 2.43
C GLY A 159 -10.40 -5.81 2.28
N ILE A 160 -10.71 -4.52 2.32
CA ILE A 160 -9.69 -3.45 2.20
C ILE A 160 -8.56 -3.60 3.23
N ALA A 161 -8.89 -3.92 4.49
CA ALA A 161 -7.88 -4.06 5.53
C ALA A 161 -6.85 -5.16 5.20
N ASP A 162 -7.31 -6.26 4.61
CA ASP A 162 -6.47 -7.39 4.24
C ASP A 162 -5.61 -7.10 3.00
N VAL A 163 -6.22 -6.51 1.96
CA VAL A 163 -5.51 -6.13 0.74
C VAL A 163 -4.43 -5.10 1.04
N VAL A 164 -4.74 -4.09 1.86
CA VAL A 164 -3.77 -3.06 2.28
C VAL A 164 -2.64 -3.66 3.12
N THR A 165 -2.97 -4.53 4.08
CA THR A 165 -1.99 -5.24 4.93
C THR A 165 -1.05 -6.10 4.07
N ALA A 166 -1.61 -6.91 3.18
CA ALA A 166 -0.83 -7.74 2.28
C ALA A 166 0.06 -6.91 1.35
N THR A 167 -0.50 -5.86 0.75
CA THR A 167 0.27 -4.96 -0.13
C THR A 167 1.45 -4.33 0.60
N LEU A 168 1.23 -3.81 1.83
CA LEU A 168 2.29 -3.21 2.63
C LEU A 168 3.41 -4.21 2.92
N TRP A 169 3.06 -5.28 3.62
CA TRP A 169 4.07 -6.15 4.20
C TRP A 169 4.72 -7.08 3.17
N THR A 170 3.98 -7.57 2.16
CA THR A 170 4.58 -8.37 1.09
C THR A 170 5.52 -7.53 0.23
N THR A 171 5.10 -6.31 -0.17
CA THR A 171 5.95 -5.45 -1.00
C THR A 171 7.23 -5.05 -0.28
N LEU A 172 7.17 -4.80 1.03
CA LEU A 172 8.35 -4.48 1.84
C LEU A 172 9.24 -5.71 2.08
N ALA A 173 8.65 -6.85 2.44
CA ALA A 173 9.39 -8.08 2.70
C ALA A 173 10.12 -8.61 1.46
N GLU A 174 9.50 -8.55 0.29
CA GLU A 174 10.12 -8.97 -0.98
C GLU A 174 11.32 -8.12 -1.38
N ARG A 175 11.38 -6.86 -0.97
CA ARG A 175 12.42 -5.91 -1.37
C ARG A 175 13.48 -5.68 -0.30
N PHE A 176 13.16 -5.94 0.95
CA PHE A 176 14.03 -5.59 2.09
C PHE A 176 14.14 -6.76 3.08
N GLN A 177 15.23 -7.53 2.97
CA GLN A 177 15.46 -8.73 3.79
C GLN A 177 15.38 -8.45 5.30
N LYS A 178 15.87 -7.28 5.75
CA LYS A 178 15.80 -6.91 7.17
C LYS A 178 14.38 -6.66 7.65
N ILE A 179 13.50 -6.15 6.79
CA ILE A 179 12.08 -5.96 7.13
C ILE A 179 11.38 -7.32 7.19
N ASP A 180 11.66 -8.21 6.22
CA ASP A 180 11.11 -9.57 6.24
C ASP A 180 11.50 -10.31 7.52
N ALA A 181 12.77 -10.26 7.92
CA ALA A 181 13.23 -10.91 9.14
C ALA A 181 12.45 -10.44 10.38
N VAL A 182 12.26 -9.13 10.54
CA VAL A 182 11.49 -8.57 11.66
C VAL A 182 10.00 -8.93 11.55
N LEU A 183 9.43 -8.94 10.36
CA LEU A 183 8.02 -9.34 10.11
C LEU A 183 7.78 -10.79 10.54
N GLN A 184 8.63 -11.71 10.10
CA GLN A 184 8.50 -13.14 10.44
C GLN A 184 8.66 -13.41 11.94
N GLU A 185 9.57 -12.69 12.60
CA GLU A 185 9.83 -12.83 14.03
C GLU A 185 8.69 -12.24 14.90
N VAL A 186 8.24 -11.04 14.57
CA VAL A 186 7.36 -10.24 15.44
C VAL A 186 5.87 -10.46 15.14
N ALA A 187 5.53 -10.68 13.87
CA ALA A 187 4.15 -10.70 13.41
C ALA A 187 3.85 -11.88 12.46
N PRO A 188 4.02 -13.13 12.93
CA PRO A 188 3.88 -14.32 12.08
C PRO A 188 2.45 -14.52 11.54
N LEU A 189 1.40 -14.12 12.26
CA LEU A 189 0.02 -14.19 11.74
C LEU A 189 -0.19 -13.16 10.62
N THR A 190 0.35 -11.97 10.79
CA THR A 190 0.32 -10.91 9.77
C THR A 190 1.11 -11.31 8.54
N ALA A 191 2.27 -11.94 8.71
CA ALA A 191 3.06 -12.51 7.60
C ALA A 191 2.27 -13.58 6.85
N ALA A 192 1.67 -14.53 7.57
CA ALA A 192 0.86 -15.59 6.98
C ALA A 192 -0.40 -15.04 6.26
N LEU A 193 -1.09 -14.06 6.83
CA LEU A 193 -2.20 -13.36 6.17
C LEU A 193 -1.72 -12.70 4.87
N SER A 194 -0.62 -11.96 4.93
CA SER A 194 -0.06 -11.25 3.78
C SER A 194 0.29 -12.21 2.64
N GLN A 195 0.89 -13.35 2.95
CA GLN A 195 1.19 -14.40 1.97
C GLN A 195 -0.09 -14.98 1.35
N ARG A 196 -1.10 -15.32 2.16
CA ARG A 196 -2.37 -15.90 1.65
C ARG A 196 -3.12 -14.92 0.75
N VAL A 197 -3.20 -13.65 1.14
CA VAL A 197 -3.90 -12.63 0.34
C VAL A 197 -3.12 -12.32 -0.93
N SER A 198 -1.80 -12.17 -0.87
CA SER A 198 -0.96 -11.95 -2.06
C SER A 198 -0.94 -13.13 -3.03
N ALA A 199 -1.25 -14.35 -2.57
CA ALA A 199 -1.39 -15.54 -3.40
C ALA A 199 -2.71 -15.58 -4.21
N LEU A 200 -3.64 -14.65 -4.00
CA LEU A 200 -4.83 -14.52 -4.85
C LEU A 200 -4.41 -14.24 -6.29
N PRO A 201 -5.03 -14.88 -7.30
CA PRO A 201 -4.56 -14.80 -8.70
C PRO A 201 -4.37 -13.39 -9.23
N ALA A 202 -5.29 -12.47 -8.92
CA ALA A 202 -5.21 -11.07 -9.35
C ALA A 202 -4.01 -10.34 -8.72
N LEU A 203 -3.70 -10.59 -7.45
CA LEU A 203 -2.58 -9.95 -6.75
C LEU A 203 -1.24 -10.57 -7.13
N THR A 204 -1.20 -11.88 -7.38
CA THR A 204 -0.02 -12.55 -7.94
C THR A 204 0.31 -11.99 -9.33
N GLY A 205 -0.69 -11.80 -10.19
CA GLY A 205 -0.52 -11.18 -11.50
C GLY A 205 0.00 -9.74 -11.40
N LEU A 206 -0.56 -8.95 -10.49
CA LEU A 206 -0.10 -7.59 -10.23
C LEU A 206 1.35 -7.55 -9.73
N ALA A 207 1.74 -8.46 -8.82
CA ALA A 207 3.10 -8.53 -8.30
C ALA A 207 4.10 -8.91 -9.41
N ALA A 208 3.75 -9.85 -10.29
CA ALA A 208 4.57 -10.22 -11.44
C ALA A 208 4.76 -9.03 -12.40
N GLN A 209 3.68 -8.31 -12.71
CA GLN A 209 3.73 -7.11 -13.56
C GLN A 209 4.60 -6.02 -12.92
N ALA A 210 4.43 -5.75 -11.60
CA ALA A 210 5.21 -4.75 -10.88
C ALA A 210 6.72 -5.07 -10.86
N ARG A 211 7.10 -6.36 -10.83
CA ARG A 211 8.51 -6.77 -10.96
C ARG A 211 9.05 -6.54 -12.37
N GLN A 212 8.23 -6.80 -13.38
CA GLN A 212 8.60 -6.56 -14.77
C GLN A 212 8.77 -5.05 -15.05
N ASP A 213 7.87 -4.22 -14.55
CA ASP A 213 7.85 -2.78 -14.85
C ASP A 213 8.84 -1.98 -14.00
N TYR A 214 9.03 -2.36 -12.74
CA TYR A 214 9.76 -1.55 -11.75
C TYR A 214 11.02 -2.25 -11.21
N GLY A 215 11.25 -3.53 -11.55
CA GLY A 215 12.36 -4.31 -11.01
C GLY A 215 12.34 -4.34 -9.47
N ASP A 216 13.48 -4.06 -8.87
CA ASP A 216 13.66 -4.03 -7.41
C ASP A 216 13.28 -2.68 -6.77
N ALA A 217 12.84 -1.70 -7.55
CA ALA A 217 12.46 -0.40 -7.01
C ALA A 217 11.24 -0.51 -6.07
N TYR A 218 11.33 0.13 -4.91
CA TYR A 218 10.21 0.31 -3.98
C TYR A 218 9.62 1.72 -4.11
N CYS A 219 10.48 2.73 -4.01
CA CYS A 219 10.16 4.14 -4.21
C CYS A 219 11.27 4.81 -5.04
N GLY A 220 11.00 5.99 -5.57
CA GLY A 220 11.94 6.72 -6.41
C GLY A 220 13.04 7.43 -5.63
N GLY A 221 13.97 8.03 -6.38
CA GLY A 221 14.97 8.94 -5.86
C GLY A 221 16.07 8.30 -5.01
N ASP A 222 16.83 9.14 -4.32
CA ASP A 222 17.95 8.71 -3.49
C ASP A 222 17.52 7.99 -2.23
N ILE A 223 16.31 8.25 -1.73
CA ILE A 223 15.76 7.51 -0.60
C ILE A 223 15.58 6.03 -0.94
N GLY A 224 15.06 5.69 -2.11
CA GLY A 224 14.92 4.29 -2.54
C GLY A 224 16.28 3.59 -2.62
N LYS A 225 17.31 4.26 -3.17
CA LYS A 225 18.69 3.73 -3.22
C LYS A 225 19.26 3.51 -1.82
N SER A 226 19.04 4.45 -0.89
CA SER A 226 19.55 4.34 0.48
C SER A 226 18.84 3.23 1.27
N MET A 227 17.53 3.03 1.06
CA MET A 227 16.78 1.90 1.59
C MET A 227 17.37 0.58 1.09
N ALA A 228 17.50 0.40 -0.21
CA ALA A 228 18.05 -0.82 -0.79
C ALA A 228 19.45 -1.14 -0.24
N LYS A 229 20.34 -0.14 -0.14
CA LYS A 229 21.69 -0.28 0.39
C LYS A 229 21.74 -0.71 1.86
N VAL A 230 20.85 -0.16 2.70
CA VAL A 230 20.93 -0.38 4.17
C VAL A 230 20.08 -1.57 4.60
N LEU A 231 18.94 -1.80 3.96
CA LEU A 231 17.98 -2.81 4.39
C LEU A 231 18.23 -4.20 3.78
N ASN A 232 19.13 -4.30 2.79
CA ASN A 232 19.55 -5.57 2.17
C ASN A 232 21.03 -5.93 2.45
N ALA A 233 21.74 -5.13 3.25
CA ALA A 233 23.16 -5.35 3.57
C ALA A 233 23.38 -6.31 4.73
#